data_a42b6bdb11e7790d4ac04791139e0b61
#
_entry.id   a42b6bdb11e7790d4ac04791139e0b61
#
_cell.length_a   1.000
_cell.length_b   1.000
_cell.length_c   1.000
_cell.angle_alpha   90.00
_cell.angle_beta   90.00
_cell.angle_gamma   90.00
#
_symmetry.space_group_name_H-M   'P 1'
#
loop_
_entity.id
_entity.type
_entity.pdbx_description
1 polymer ?
#
loop_
_entity_poly.entity_id
_entity_poly.type
_entity_poly.pdbx_seq_one_letter_code
_entity_poly.pdbx_strand_id
1 'polypeptide(L)'
;MKQQRKKSYDVIVVGAGISGILSALALSKEGKKVLIIEKDSIAGGNCRTYEINGYHVDTGPHAITALIQGPLKQLINEYFTVVPRFFPIGSYYVRNNGKLQEFPLTLLQLAKFDILPKKERLILSSAMIDAVANFSLNREVLDKSIYEFMKKYKPAKKTLYLIDTISYFLSGRSMKETPTWRILGGSGYIDEDIKGKKKPFKALIKFTKNNYSSQGYPLGGIQSITDCAINSIPKNNAIFKFNEKVIKLIIENNVIKGVQTDKNTYYSNLVIYSGFMKNLPNLTKNLDKKYEEELLKLHQTKSLTIWFGLKKKLPELSYIGSEIYFNTDTPYWAIPLSNFDTHLAPKNKQLVGFSTIIKNGNQEEKINDLKKTIFKAIPDIKDNVELEHIQITIPEKAAVSTNVRFPSPKSPIKNLYLVGTDTDMRSMGITRASYSVIEALKFMKEDRAI
;
A
#
# COMPACT_ATOMS: atom_id res chain seq x y z
N MET A 1 18.59 10.48 -46.52
CA MET A 1 18.04 10.42 -45.14
C MET A 1 18.51 9.12 -44.50
N LYS A 2 19.41 9.17 -43.49
CA LYS A 2 19.81 7.99 -42.73
C LYS A 2 18.62 7.50 -41.96
N GLN A 3 18.12 6.30 -42.26
CA GLN A 3 17.16 5.60 -41.40
C GLN A 3 17.80 5.46 -39.99
N GLN A 4 17.39 6.28 -39.04
CA GLN A 4 17.74 6.05 -37.65
C GLN A 4 17.25 4.62 -37.30
N ARG A 5 18.20 3.70 -37.05
CA ARG A 5 17.87 2.37 -36.54
C ARG A 5 16.95 2.56 -35.34
N LYS A 6 15.67 2.17 -35.49
CA LYS A 6 14.71 2.14 -34.39
C LYS A 6 15.32 1.32 -33.26
N LYS A 7 15.70 1.95 -32.14
CA LYS A 7 16.12 1.22 -30.95
C LYS A 7 14.93 0.37 -30.49
N SER A 8 14.98 -0.92 -30.70
CA SER A 8 13.97 -1.86 -30.21
C SER A 8 14.42 -2.38 -28.84
N TYR A 9 13.49 -2.43 -27.92
CA TYR A 9 13.61 -3.05 -26.61
C TYR A 9 12.71 -4.28 -26.58
N ASP A 10 13.10 -5.29 -25.80
CA ASP A 10 12.25 -6.47 -25.62
C ASP A 10 10.99 -6.09 -24.85
N VAL A 11 11.14 -5.21 -23.85
CA VAL A 11 10.05 -4.73 -22.99
C VAL A 11 10.18 -3.23 -22.71
N ILE A 12 9.06 -2.53 -22.72
CA ILE A 12 8.95 -1.15 -22.19
C ILE A 12 8.12 -1.19 -20.91
N VAL A 13 8.66 -0.61 -19.84
CA VAL A 13 7.94 -0.40 -18.56
C VAL A 13 7.61 1.08 -18.42
N VAL A 14 6.33 1.41 -18.32
CA VAL A 14 5.84 2.77 -18.15
C VAL A 14 5.61 3.04 -16.67
N GLY A 15 6.48 3.87 -16.07
CA GLY A 15 6.48 4.22 -14.64
C GLY A 15 7.51 3.42 -13.84
N ALA A 16 8.39 4.14 -13.12
CA ALA A 16 9.40 3.57 -12.22
C ALA A 16 8.94 3.55 -10.75
N GLY A 17 7.64 3.42 -10.49
CA GLY A 17 7.13 3.06 -9.16
C GLY A 17 7.50 1.63 -8.81
N ILE A 18 7.29 1.21 -7.56
CA ILE A 18 7.75 -0.10 -7.06
C ILE A 18 7.26 -1.27 -7.95
N SER A 19 6.02 -1.26 -8.44
CA SER A 19 5.51 -2.32 -9.32
C SER A 19 6.26 -2.38 -10.66
N GLY A 20 6.55 -1.20 -11.25
CA GLY A 20 7.33 -1.12 -12.49
C GLY A 20 8.76 -1.60 -12.31
N ILE A 21 9.41 -1.20 -11.21
CA ILE A 21 10.79 -1.62 -10.89
C ILE A 21 10.86 -3.13 -10.63
N LEU A 22 9.92 -3.71 -9.85
CA LEU A 22 9.88 -5.16 -9.62
C LEU A 22 9.65 -5.94 -10.92
N SER A 23 8.80 -5.43 -11.82
CA SER A 23 8.58 -6.03 -13.14
C SER A 23 9.83 -5.95 -14.01
N ALA A 24 10.49 -4.78 -14.02
CA ALA A 24 11.73 -4.57 -14.77
C ALA A 24 12.85 -5.49 -14.26
N LEU A 25 12.99 -5.63 -12.93
CA LEU A 25 13.96 -6.55 -12.32
C LEU A 25 13.72 -7.99 -12.78
N ALA A 26 12.48 -8.50 -12.62
CA ALA A 26 12.15 -9.87 -13.00
C ALA A 26 12.48 -10.15 -14.48
N LEU A 27 12.03 -9.28 -15.38
CA LEU A 27 12.26 -9.43 -16.82
C LEU A 27 13.73 -9.28 -17.21
N SER A 28 14.46 -8.39 -16.56
CA SER A 28 15.89 -8.24 -16.78
C SER A 28 16.69 -9.47 -16.34
N LYS A 29 16.25 -10.16 -15.26
CA LYS A 29 16.82 -11.43 -14.80
C LYS A 29 16.51 -12.58 -15.76
N GLU A 30 15.40 -12.51 -16.49
CA GLU A 30 15.06 -13.44 -17.58
C GLU A 30 15.76 -13.08 -18.91
N GLY A 31 16.74 -12.18 -18.89
CA GLY A 31 17.59 -11.80 -20.05
C GLY A 31 16.99 -10.78 -21.01
N LYS A 32 15.81 -10.20 -20.69
CA LYS A 32 15.17 -9.19 -21.54
C LYS A 32 15.88 -7.85 -21.44
N LYS A 33 15.95 -7.11 -22.56
CA LYS A 33 16.37 -5.70 -22.60
C LYS A 33 15.18 -4.80 -22.27
N VAL A 34 15.17 -4.20 -21.10
CA VAL A 34 14.06 -3.42 -20.57
C VAL A 34 14.34 -1.92 -20.68
N LEU A 35 13.39 -1.16 -21.21
CA LEU A 35 13.37 0.29 -21.14
C LEU A 35 12.36 0.72 -20.07
N ILE A 36 12.81 1.44 -19.05
CA ILE A 36 11.95 2.02 -18.01
C ILE A 36 11.82 3.53 -18.28
N ILE A 37 10.57 4.02 -18.38
CA ILE A 37 10.28 5.44 -18.65
C ILE A 37 9.53 6.00 -17.46
N GLU A 38 10.10 7.05 -16.84
CA GLU A 38 9.53 7.71 -15.65
C GLU A 38 9.43 9.23 -15.89
N LYS A 39 8.25 9.78 -15.53
CA LYS A 39 7.98 11.22 -15.65
C LYS A 39 8.74 12.07 -14.65
N ASP A 40 9.05 11.52 -13.48
CA ASP A 40 9.79 12.19 -12.41
C ASP A 40 11.30 12.00 -12.60
N SER A 41 12.10 12.74 -11.84
CA SER A 41 13.57 12.70 -11.88
C SER A 41 14.17 11.48 -11.18
N ILE A 42 13.38 10.76 -10.37
CA ILE A 42 13.83 9.61 -9.56
C ILE A 42 12.81 8.48 -9.60
N ALA A 43 13.29 7.25 -9.38
CA ALA A 43 12.44 6.07 -9.21
C ALA A 43 11.82 6.00 -7.81
N GLY A 44 10.84 5.09 -7.64
CA GLY A 44 10.20 4.76 -6.36
C GLY A 44 8.71 5.07 -6.32
N GLY A 45 8.25 6.12 -7.02
CA GLY A 45 6.84 6.55 -6.92
C GLY A 45 6.48 6.93 -5.48
N ASN A 46 5.56 6.20 -4.84
CA ASN A 46 5.23 6.36 -3.42
C ASN A 46 6.19 5.61 -2.46
N CYS A 47 7.20 4.93 -2.97
CA CYS A 47 8.22 4.26 -2.16
C CYS A 47 9.49 5.10 -2.17
N ARG A 48 9.41 6.33 -1.66
CA ARG A 48 10.52 7.28 -1.59
C ARG A 48 10.80 7.68 -0.15
N THR A 49 12.09 7.82 0.14
CA THR A 49 12.62 8.45 1.35
C THR A 49 13.49 9.62 0.91
N TYR A 50 13.34 10.76 1.52
CA TYR A 50 14.13 11.95 1.20
C TYR A 50 14.46 12.75 2.44
N GLU A 51 15.55 13.51 2.36
CA GLU A 51 16.06 14.28 3.49
C GLU A 51 15.46 15.69 3.54
N ILE A 52 15.09 16.11 4.75
CA ILE A 52 14.71 17.48 5.08
C ILE A 52 15.37 17.84 6.42
N ASN A 53 16.28 18.82 6.41
CA ASN A 53 16.95 19.33 7.62
C ASN A 53 17.57 18.21 8.48
N GLY A 54 18.19 17.20 7.85
CA GLY A 54 18.82 16.06 8.52
C GLY A 54 17.85 14.95 8.96
N TYR A 55 16.56 15.08 8.68
CA TYR A 55 15.56 14.04 8.87
C TYR A 55 15.24 13.34 7.55
N HIS A 56 15.18 12.02 7.55
CA HIS A 56 14.81 11.23 6.38
C HIS A 56 13.35 10.81 6.49
N VAL A 57 12.49 11.49 5.73
CA VAL A 57 11.05 11.27 5.74
C VAL A 57 10.63 10.36 4.58
N ASP A 58 9.72 9.45 4.84
CA ASP A 58 9.10 8.62 3.80
C ASP A 58 7.94 9.34 3.13
N THR A 59 7.57 8.91 1.92
CA THR A 59 6.34 9.34 1.27
C THR A 59 5.12 8.68 1.95
N GLY A 60 4.71 9.23 3.09
CA GLY A 60 3.74 8.65 4.02
C GLY A 60 4.36 7.57 4.92
N PRO A 61 3.72 7.25 6.05
CA PRO A 61 4.20 6.20 6.95
C PRO A 61 3.85 4.82 6.39
N HIS A 62 4.77 3.86 6.55
CA HIS A 62 4.63 2.52 5.98
C HIS A 62 4.91 1.42 6.99
N ALA A 63 4.20 0.31 6.82
CA ALA A 63 4.46 -1.00 7.42
C ALA A 63 4.34 -2.05 6.32
N ILE A 64 5.38 -2.83 6.10
CA ILE A 64 5.38 -3.85 5.06
C ILE A 64 4.85 -5.15 5.65
N THR A 65 3.81 -5.71 5.04
CA THR A 65 3.15 -6.94 5.49
C THR A 65 3.68 -8.18 4.77
N ALA A 66 3.44 -9.35 5.33
CA ALA A 66 3.72 -10.66 4.73
C ALA A 66 5.20 -10.88 4.33
N LEU A 67 6.13 -10.46 5.19
CA LEU A 67 7.58 -10.54 4.94
C LEU A 67 8.16 -11.96 5.09
N ILE A 68 7.47 -12.89 5.79
CA ILE A 68 7.94 -14.27 5.94
C ILE A 68 7.49 -15.11 4.73
N GLN A 69 6.23 -15.01 4.37
CA GLN A 69 5.61 -15.76 3.28
C GLN A 69 4.65 -14.86 2.53
N GLY A 70 5.14 -14.12 1.55
CA GLY A 70 4.32 -13.20 0.79
C GLY A 70 4.95 -12.86 -0.56
N PRO A 71 4.22 -12.12 -1.40
CA PRO A 71 4.62 -11.87 -2.76
C PRO A 71 5.93 -11.06 -2.85
N LEU A 72 6.15 -10.10 -1.95
CA LEU A 72 7.43 -9.38 -1.92
C LEU A 72 8.58 -10.32 -1.54
N LYS A 73 8.38 -11.20 -0.54
CA LYS A 73 9.39 -12.19 -0.15
C LYS A 73 9.69 -13.18 -1.26
N GLN A 74 8.66 -13.59 -2.01
CA GLN A 74 8.85 -14.44 -3.19
C GLN A 74 9.72 -13.73 -4.23
N LEU A 75 9.40 -12.49 -4.60
CA LEU A 75 10.17 -11.70 -5.57
C LEU A 75 11.61 -11.45 -5.09
N ILE A 76 11.80 -11.18 -3.79
CA ILE A 76 13.12 -11.01 -3.20
C ILE A 76 13.95 -12.30 -3.35
N ASN A 77 13.39 -13.43 -2.99
CA ASN A 77 14.10 -14.72 -3.06
C ASN A 77 14.46 -15.12 -4.51
N GLU A 78 13.60 -14.75 -5.47
CA GLU A 78 13.74 -15.18 -6.87
C GLU A 78 14.66 -14.23 -7.68
N TYR A 79 14.58 -12.91 -7.44
CA TYR A 79 15.20 -11.94 -8.35
C TYR A 79 16.27 -11.04 -7.71
N PHE A 80 16.24 -10.81 -6.39
CA PHE A 80 17.16 -9.84 -5.78
C PHE A 80 18.54 -10.46 -5.52
N THR A 81 19.58 -9.72 -5.90
CA THR A 81 20.97 -9.98 -5.49
C THR A 81 21.42 -9.05 -4.37
N VAL A 82 20.82 -7.85 -4.29
CA VAL A 82 20.96 -6.93 -3.17
C VAL A 82 19.67 -6.96 -2.39
N VAL A 83 19.68 -7.51 -1.17
CA VAL A 83 18.48 -7.80 -0.40
C VAL A 83 18.19 -6.70 0.60
N PRO A 84 16.98 -6.12 0.62
CA PRO A 84 16.60 -5.14 1.64
C PRO A 84 16.52 -5.81 3.02
N ARG A 85 16.95 -5.09 4.05
CA ARG A 85 16.86 -5.52 5.44
C ARG A 85 15.66 -4.89 6.10
N PHE A 86 14.97 -5.66 6.95
CA PHE A 86 13.76 -5.20 7.63
C PHE A 86 13.94 -5.29 9.14
N PHE A 87 13.48 -4.26 9.84
CA PHE A 87 13.30 -4.30 11.29
C PHE A 87 11.86 -4.73 11.58
N PRO A 88 11.62 -5.73 12.45
CA PRO A 88 10.27 -6.18 12.77
C PRO A 88 9.41 -5.06 13.36
N ILE A 89 8.17 -4.94 12.90
CA ILE A 89 7.19 -4.10 13.57
C ILE A 89 6.78 -4.80 14.87
N GLY A 90 6.79 -4.04 15.97
CA GLY A 90 6.31 -4.50 17.26
C GLY A 90 4.79 -4.61 17.33
N SER A 91 4.16 -3.82 18.16
CA SER A 91 2.71 -3.86 18.35
C SER A 91 1.97 -2.73 17.64
N TYR A 92 0.70 -2.95 17.39
CA TYR A 92 -0.25 -1.89 17.09
C TYR A 92 -0.90 -1.41 18.38
N TYR A 93 -1.04 -0.11 18.54
CA TYR A 93 -1.59 0.49 19.74
C TYR A 93 -2.82 1.34 19.44
N VAL A 94 -3.66 1.51 20.45
CA VAL A 94 -4.70 2.54 20.47
C VAL A 94 -4.37 3.50 21.59
N ARG A 95 -4.27 4.78 21.28
CA ARG A 95 -4.13 5.83 22.29
C ARG A 95 -5.50 6.22 22.80
N ASN A 96 -5.68 6.22 24.12
CA ASN A 96 -6.88 6.62 24.78
C ASN A 96 -6.54 7.36 26.09
N ASN A 97 -6.99 8.63 26.24
CA ASN A 97 -6.71 9.47 27.41
C ASN A 97 -5.21 9.49 27.79
N GLY A 98 -4.32 9.72 26.81
CA GLY A 98 -2.87 9.78 27.00
C GLY A 98 -2.19 8.42 27.17
N LYS A 99 -2.92 7.32 27.39
CA LYS A 99 -2.36 5.97 27.55
C LYS A 99 -2.41 5.19 26.25
N LEU A 100 -1.38 4.37 26.02
CA LEU A 100 -1.34 3.40 24.93
C LEU A 100 -1.83 2.05 25.44
N GLN A 101 -2.77 1.46 24.71
CA GLN A 101 -3.18 0.08 24.90
C GLN A 101 -2.96 -0.69 23.61
N GLU A 102 -2.42 -1.90 23.73
CA GLU A 102 -2.18 -2.76 22.57
C GLU A 102 -3.51 -3.07 21.84
N PHE A 103 -3.49 -2.90 20.50
CA PHE A 103 -4.64 -3.21 19.66
C PHE A 103 -4.87 -4.72 19.64
N PRO A 104 -6.10 -5.18 19.88
CA PRO A 104 -6.37 -6.60 19.98
C PRO A 104 -6.35 -7.28 18.61
N LEU A 105 -5.42 -8.20 18.41
CA LEU A 105 -5.32 -9.04 17.23
C LEU A 105 -5.81 -10.47 17.48
N THR A 106 -6.01 -10.84 18.73
CA THR A 106 -6.52 -12.15 19.14
C THR A 106 -7.77 -11.99 20.00
N LEU A 107 -8.57 -13.05 20.10
CA LEU A 107 -9.76 -13.04 20.97
C LEU A 107 -9.38 -12.82 22.45
N LEU A 108 -8.23 -13.33 22.89
CA LEU A 108 -7.73 -13.12 24.25
C LEU A 108 -7.34 -11.65 24.51
N GLN A 109 -6.65 -11.03 23.54
CA GLN A 109 -6.33 -9.61 23.64
C GLN A 109 -7.60 -8.74 23.60
N LEU A 110 -8.60 -9.12 22.76
CA LEU A 110 -9.87 -8.42 22.68
C LEU A 110 -10.64 -8.52 24.02
N ALA A 111 -10.58 -9.66 24.70
CA ALA A 111 -11.19 -9.80 26.04
C ALA A 111 -10.58 -8.84 27.08
N LYS A 112 -9.30 -8.45 26.91
CA LYS A 112 -8.57 -7.52 27.78
C LYS A 112 -8.62 -6.06 27.32
N PHE A 113 -9.22 -5.77 26.15
CA PHE A 113 -9.25 -4.45 25.54
C PHE A 113 -10.29 -3.53 26.20
N ASP A 114 -9.91 -2.89 27.30
CA ASP A 114 -10.81 -2.11 28.17
C ASP A 114 -11.22 -0.72 27.61
N ILE A 115 -10.65 -0.30 26.51
CA ILE A 115 -11.12 0.87 25.73
C ILE A 115 -12.61 0.68 25.31
N LEU A 116 -13.03 -0.57 25.12
CA LEU A 116 -14.41 -0.93 24.85
C LEU A 116 -15.07 -1.61 26.07
N PRO A 117 -16.35 -1.31 26.35
CA PRO A 117 -17.11 -2.02 27.38
C PRO A 117 -17.14 -3.53 27.16
N LYS A 118 -17.27 -4.32 28.24
CA LYS A 118 -17.30 -5.79 28.18
C LYS A 118 -18.32 -6.34 27.15
N LYS A 119 -19.51 -5.75 27.09
CA LYS A 119 -20.54 -6.11 26.10
C LYS A 119 -20.05 -5.94 24.66
N GLU A 120 -19.38 -4.83 24.37
CA GLU A 120 -18.87 -4.53 23.02
C GLU A 120 -17.72 -5.46 22.62
N ARG A 121 -16.88 -5.83 23.57
CA ARG A 121 -15.81 -6.83 23.34
C ARG A 121 -16.38 -8.20 22.97
N LEU A 122 -17.46 -8.63 23.62
CA LEU A 122 -18.17 -9.87 23.27
C LEU A 122 -18.81 -9.79 21.88
N ILE A 123 -19.43 -8.66 21.54
CA ILE A 123 -19.99 -8.41 20.20
C ILE A 123 -18.91 -8.53 19.13
N LEU A 124 -17.77 -7.85 19.31
CA LEU A 124 -16.65 -7.93 18.36
C LEU A 124 -16.07 -9.34 18.28
N SER A 125 -15.92 -10.04 19.41
CA SER A 125 -15.43 -11.43 19.41
C SER A 125 -16.33 -12.34 18.57
N SER A 126 -17.64 -12.23 18.75
CA SER A 126 -18.63 -13.00 17.98
C SER A 126 -18.55 -12.66 16.48
N ALA A 127 -18.47 -11.38 16.15
CA ALA A 127 -18.36 -10.92 14.76
C ALA A 127 -17.04 -11.39 14.10
N MET A 128 -15.92 -11.37 14.83
CA MET A 128 -14.63 -11.84 14.33
C MET A 128 -14.62 -13.35 14.10
N ILE A 129 -15.16 -14.15 15.01
CA ILE A 129 -15.27 -15.61 14.83
C ILE A 129 -16.09 -15.92 13.58
N ASP A 130 -17.24 -15.26 13.42
CA ASP A 130 -18.09 -15.45 12.25
C ASP A 130 -17.41 -15.01 10.95
N ALA A 131 -16.72 -13.88 10.95
CA ALA A 131 -15.97 -13.40 9.79
C ALA A 131 -14.86 -14.38 9.39
N VAL A 132 -14.07 -14.90 10.35
CA VAL A 132 -13.00 -15.87 10.09
C VAL A 132 -13.56 -17.19 9.54
N ALA A 133 -14.67 -17.68 10.10
CA ALA A 133 -15.33 -18.88 9.62
C ALA A 133 -15.82 -18.71 8.15
N ASN A 134 -16.49 -17.61 7.86
CA ASN A 134 -16.97 -17.30 6.51
C ASN A 134 -15.84 -17.09 5.52
N PHE A 135 -14.72 -16.47 5.93
CA PHE A 135 -13.55 -16.29 5.09
C PHE A 135 -12.94 -17.63 4.66
N SER A 136 -12.78 -18.56 5.58
CA SER A 136 -12.25 -19.89 5.26
C SER A 136 -13.17 -20.70 4.35
N LEU A 137 -14.47 -20.42 4.37
CA LEU A 137 -15.48 -21.04 3.51
C LEU A 137 -15.69 -20.28 2.20
N ASN A 138 -15.01 -19.17 1.99
CA ASN A 138 -15.17 -18.26 0.84
C ASN A 138 -16.63 -17.86 0.59
N ARG A 139 -17.35 -17.46 1.65
CA ARG A 139 -18.75 -17.09 1.54
C ARG A 139 -18.92 -15.64 1.11
N GLU A 140 -19.83 -15.39 0.18
CA GLU A 140 -20.19 -14.07 -0.38
C GLU A 140 -20.67 -13.04 0.67
N VAL A 141 -21.08 -13.50 1.86
CA VAL A 141 -21.47 -12.59 2.94
C VAL A 141 -20.37 -11.62 3.32
N LEU A 142 -19.12 -11.96 3.07
CA LEU A 142 -17.96 -11.11 3.32
C LEU A 142 -17.70 -10.08 2.22
N ASP A 143 -18.35 -10.20 1.06
CA ASP A 143 -18.31 -9.20 -0.02
C ASP A 143 -19.20 -7.99 0.33
N LYS A 144 -20.14 -8.16 1.25
CA LYS A 144 -20.94 -7.07 1.81
C LYS A 144 -20.05 -6.12 2.62
N SER A 145 -20.50 -4.87 2.75
CA SER A 145 -19.79 -3.88 3.56
C SER A 145 -19.70 -4.32 5.02
N ILE A 146 -18.67 -3.87 5.71
CA ILE A 146 -18.49 -4.11 7.14
C ILE A 146 -19.72 -3.65 7.93
N TYR A 147 -20.30 -2.51 7.54
CA TYR A 147 -21.51 -1.99 8.17
C TYR A 147 -22.67 -2.97 8.06
N GLU A 148 -22.94 -3.51 6.87
CA GLU A 148 -24.00 -4.50 6.65
C GLU A 148 -23.73 -5.80 7.42
N PHE A 149 -22.49 -6.26 7.46
CA PHE A 149 -22.10 -7.44 8.24
C PHE A 149 -22.30 -7.23 9.74
N MET A 150 -21.97 -6.04 10.26
CA MET A 150 -22.05 -5.72 11.67
C MET A 150 -23.49 -5.45 12.18
N LYS A 151 -24.45 -5.12 11.31
CA LYS A 151 -25.83 -4.80 11.69
C LYS A 151 -26.48 -5.82 12.62
N LYS A 152 -26.29 -7.11 12.36
CA LYS A 152 -26.91 -8.19 13.16
C LYS A 152 -26.41 -8.25 14.60
N TYR A 153 -25.21 -7.70 14.88
CA TYR A 153 -24.60 -7.69 16.22
C TYR A 153 -24.99 -6.45 17.04
N LYS A 154 -25.58 -5.43 16.42
CA LYS A 154 -26.03 -4.19 17.05
C LYS A 154 -24.96 -3.52 17.93
N PRO A 155 -23.74 -3.25 17.42
CA PRO A 155 -22.67 -2.63 18.20
C PRO A 155 -23.01 -1.18 18.55
N ALA A 156 -22.44 -0.69 19.66
CA ALA A 156 -22.55 0.70 20.07
C ALA A 156 -21.84 1.67 19.11
N LYS A 157 -22.22 2.96 19.13
CA LYS A 157 -21.63 4.01 18.28
C LYS A 157 -20.10 4.08 18.37
N LYS A 158 -19.52 3.98 19.58
CA LYS A 158 -18.08 4.01 19.80
C LYS A 158 -17.36 2.85 19.09
N THR A 159 -17.93 1.67 19.11
CA THR A 159 -17.42 0.48 18.42
C THR A 159 -17.48 0.65 16.90
N LEU A 160 -18.61 1.14 16.40
CA LEU A 160 -18.75 1.45 14.96
C LEU A 160 -17.74 2.52 14.52
N TYR A 161 -17.48 3.52 15.36
CA TYR A 161 -16.52 4.58 15.05
C TYR A 161 -15.07 4.04 15.00
N LEU A 162 -14.70 3.14 15.90
CA LEU A 162 -13.40 2.45 15.85
C LEU A 162 -13.27 1.63 14.56
N ILE A 163 -14.29 0.85 14.19
CA ILE A 163 -14.31 0.04 12.98
C ILE A 163 -14.23 0.93 11.73
N ASP A 164 -14.96 2.04 11.70
CA ASP A 164 -14.92 2.98 10.58
C ASP A 164 -13.53 3.62 10.40
N THR A 165 -12.90 4.01 11.52
CA THR A 165 -11.53 4.52 11.52
C THR A 165 -10.54 3.49 10.93
N ILE A 166 -10.62 2.24 11.38
CA ILE A 166 -9.78 1.16 10.85
C ILE A 166 -10.07 0.93 9.36
N SER A 167 -11.33 0.99 8.93
CA SER A 167 -11.72 0.84 7.53
C SER A 167 -11.06 1.89 6.64
N TYR A 168 -11.04 3.13 7.08
CA TYR A 168 -10.34 4.20 6.34
C TYR A 168 -8.84 3.95 6.23
N PHE A 169 -8.17 3.48 7.29
CA PHE A 169 -6.74 3.19 7.22
C PHE A 169 -6.39 1.98 6.37
N LEU A 170 -7.26 0.95 6.33
CA LEU A 170 -7.02 -0.28 5.57
C LEU A 170 -7.44 -0.20 4.11
N SER A 171 -8.46 0.58 3.77
CA SER A 171 -9.02 0.61 2.41
C SER A 171 -9.17 2.00 1.80
N GLY A 172 -8.98 3.07 2.60
CA GLY A 172 -9.25 4.43 2.17
C GLY A 172 -10.74 4.78 2.07
N ARG A 173 -11.64 3.92 2.59
CA ARG A 173 -13.09 4.06 2.52
C ARG A 173 -13.74 3.79 3.87
N SER A 174 -14.97 4.30 4.03
CA SER A 174 -15.78 4.05 5.23
C SER A 174 -16.14 2.56 5.36
N MET A 175 -16.52 2.14 6.56
CA MET A 175 -17.03 0.79 6.78
C MET A 175 -18.30 0.49 5.98
N LYS A 176 -19.01 1.51 5.46
CA LYS A 176 -20.20 1.35 4.60
C LYS A 176 -19.86 0.94 3.18
N GLU A 177 -18.63 1.21 2.76
CA GLU A 177 -18.14 0.92 1.42
C GLU A 177 -17.07 -0.18 1.42
N THR A 178 -16.38 -0.41 2.55
CA THR A 178 -15.31 -1.41 2.68
C THR A 178 -15.91 -2.81 2.81
N PRO A 179 -15.53 -3.77 1.95
CA PRO A 179 -16.00 -5.16 2.09
C PRO A 179 -15.42 -5.80 3.35
N THR A 180 -16.21 -6.67 3.99
CA THR A 180 -15.86 -7.28 5.28
C THR A 180 -14.57 -8.09 5.22
N TRP A 181 -14.32 -8.83 4.13
CA TRP A 181 -13.09 -9.60 3.97
C TRP A 181 -11.82 -8.73 4.02
N ARG A 182 -11.94 -7.44 3.74
CA ARG A 182 -10.79 -6.51 3.71
C ARG A 182 -10.14 -6.34 5.08
N ILE A 183 -10.92 -6.33 6.16
CA ILE A 183 -10.35 -6.28 7.52
C ILE A 183 -9.50 -7.52 7.80
N LEU A 184 -9.93 -8.68 7.33
CA LEU A 184 -9.23 -9.94 7.57
C LEU A 184 -7.96 -10.08 6.73
N GLY A 185 -8.05 -9.85 5.42
CA GLY A 185 -6.93 -10.02 4.49
C GLY A 185 -6.01 -8.80 4.42
N GLY A 186 -6.57 -7.58 4.53
CA GLY A 186 -5.79 -6.34 4.35
C GLY A 186 -4.82 -6.03 5.47
N SER A 187 -5.13 -6.45 6.69
CA SER A 187 -4.32 -6.22 7.88
C SER A 187 -3.24 -7.27 8.13
N GLY A 188 -3.18 -8.32 7.31
CA GLY A 188 -2.31 -9.48 7.57
C GLY A 188 -2.77 -10.35 8.74
N TYR A 189 -4.01 -10.18 9.22
CA TYR A 189 -4.59 -11.01 10.27
C TYR A 189 -4.72 -12.47 9.85
N ILE A 190 -5.04 -12.70 8.57
CA ILE A 190 -5.19 -14.05 8.02
C ILE A 190 -4.43 -14.10 6.71
N ASP A 191 -3.61 -15.14 6.52
CA ASP A 191 -2.99 -15.40 5.23
C ASP A 191 -4.08 -15.64 4.19
N GLU A 192 -3.94 -15.02 3.02
CA GLU A 192 -4.78 -15.24 1.84
C GLU A 192 -4.90 -16.73 1.49
N ASP A 193 -3.89 -17.53 1.86
CA ASP A 193 -3.86 -18.98 1.71
C ASP A 193 -4.96 -19.74 2.46
N ILE A 194 -5.65 -19.12 3.41
CA ILE A 194 -6.75 -19.74 4.15
C ILE A 194 -8.08 -19.60 3.41
N LYS A 195 -8.20 -18.58 2.53
CA LYS A 195 -9.42 -18.31 1.78
C LYS A 195 -9.84 -19.54 0.96
N GLY A 196 -11.08 -19.99 1.17
CA GLY A 196 -11.65 -21.11 0.42
C GLY A 196 -11.12 -22.52 0.75
N LYS A 197 -10.17 -22.67 1.70
CA LYS A 197 -9.63 -24.01 2.05
C LYS A 197 -10.60 -24.89 2.86
N LYS A 198 -11.83 -24.41 3.14
CA LYS A 198 -12.90 -25.15 3.87
C LYS A 198 -12.44 -25.73 5.22
N LYS A 199 -11.53 -25.06 5.92
CA LYS A 199 -10.99 -25.49 7.23
C LYS A 199 -11.18 -24.38 8.29
N PRO A 200 -12.42 -24.04 8.68
CA PRO A 200 -12.70 -22.91 9.58
C PRO A 200 -12.02 -23.03 10.94
N PHE A 201 -11.90 -24.24 11.46
CA PHE A 201 -11.24 -24.48 12.74
C PHE A 201 -9.73 -24.19 12.69
N LYS A 202 -9.05 -24.60 11.60
CA LYS A 202 -7.64 -24.25 11.39
C LYS A 202 -7.43 -22.75 11.19
N ALA A 203 -8.34 -22.09 10.49
CA ALA A 203 -8.34 -20.65 10.32
C ALA A 203 -8.48 -19.93 11.67
N LEU A 204 -9.38 -20.39 12.52
CA LEU A 204 -9.59 -19.83 13.86
C LEU A 204 -8.36 -20.02 14.75
N ILE A 205 -7.74 -21.23 14.75
CA ILE A 205 -6.50 -21.49 15.48
C ILE A 205 -5.37 -20.56 14.99
N LYS A 206 -5.23 -20.40 13.68
CA LYS A 206 -4.21 -19.51 13.09
C LYS A 206 -4.45 -18.05 13.48
N PHE A 207 -5.70 -17.62 13.54
CA PHE A 207 -6.13 -16.31 14.02
C PHE A 207 -5.81 -16.07 15.51
N THR A 208 -5.75 -17.11 16.34
CA THR A 208 -5.35 -16.98 17.74
C THR A 208 -3.86 -16.85 17.95
N LYS A 209 -3.05 -17.26 16.97
CA LYS A 209 -1.57 -17.14 17.00
C LYS A 209 -1.16 -15.82 16.38
N ASN A 210 -0.84 -14.86 17.22
CA ASN A 210 -0.35 -13.55 16.78
C ASN A 210 0.95 -13.67 15.99
N ASN A 211 0.99 -13.18 14.76
CA ASN A 211 2.15 -13.30 13.87
C ASN A 211 2.64 -11.91 13.42
N TYR A 212 2.93 -11.01 14.37
CA TYR A 212 3.58 -9.71 14.08
C TYR A 212 4.92 -9.86 13.36
N SER A 213 5.59 -11.02 13.50
CA SER A 213 6.85 -11.33 12.83
C SER A 213 6.78 -11.31 11.30
N SER A 214 5.58 -11.26 10.72
CA SER A 214 5.37 -11.12 9.29
C SER A 214 5.37 -9.67 8.78
N GLN A 215 5.56 -8.69 9.64
CA GLN A 215 5.56 -7.27 9.29
C GLN A 215 6.86 -6.60 9.69
N GLY A 216 7.30 -5.63 8.91
CA GLY A 216 8.54 -4.92 9.19
C GLY A 216 8.62 -3.56 8.50
N TYR A 217 9.61 -2.79 8.93
CA TYR A 217 10.02 -1.55 8.32
C TYR A 217 11.40 -1.73 7.66
N PRO A 218 11.60 -1.28 6.41
CA PRO A 218 12.89 -1.42 5.74
C PRO A 218 13.93 -0.45 6.30
N LEU A 219 15.11 -0.95 6.65
CA LEU A 219 16.22 -0.12 7.13
C LEU A 219 16.73 0.77 5.99
N GLY A 220 16.99 2.03 6.29
CA GLY A 220 17.32 3.07 5.30
C GLY A 220 16.10 3.76 4.69
N GLY A 221 14.90 3.52 5.23
CA GLY A 221 13.65 4.08 4.71
C GLY A 221 13.02 3.24 3.61
N ILE A 222 11.80 3.62 3.21
CA ILE A 222 11.02 2.85 2.22
C ILE A 222 11.68 2.80 0.84
N GLN A 223 12.49 3.80 0.48
CA GLN A 223 13.27 3.88 -0.75
C GLN A 223 14.24 2.70 -0.91
N SER A 224 14.76 2.18 0.22
CA SER A 224 15.77 1.10 0.21
C SER A 224 15.29 -0.16 -0.51
N ILE A 225 14.00 -0.45 -0.53
CA ILE A 225 13.42 -1.58 -1.28
C ILE A 225 13.58 -1.35 -2.79
N THR A 226 13.27 -0.13 -3.25
CA THR A 226 13.42 0.26 -4.65
C THR A 226 14.89 0.24 -5.08
N ASP A 227 15.78 0.77 -4.23
CA ASP A 227 17.23 0.83 -4.51
C ASP A 227 17.83 -0.57 -4.57
N CYS A 228 17.46 -1.47 -3.63
CA CYS A 228 17.88 -2.87 -3.68
C CYS A 228 17.39 -3.57 -4.96
N ALA A 229 16.15 -3.30 -5.39
CA ALA A 229 15.62 -3.85 -6.63
C ALA A 229 16.40 -3.34 -7.86
N ILE A 230 16.65 -2.03 -7.96
CA ILE A 230 17.41 -1.42 -9.05
C ILE A 230 18.84 -1.96 -9.08
N ASN A 231 19.52 -2.02 -7.94
CA ASN A 231 20.88 -2.54 -7.80
C ASN A 231 20.98 -4.06 -8.10
N SER A 232 19.85 -4.77 -8.11
CA SER A 232 19.75 -6.18 -8.46
C SER A 232 19.55 -6.40 -9.96
N ILE A 233 19.25 -5.38 -10.74
CA ILE A 233 19.10 -5.46 -12.20
C ILE A 233 20.49 -5.74 -12.83
N PRO A 234 20.63 -6.76 -13.69
CA PRO A 234 21.89 -7.03 -14.37
C PRO A 234 22.37 -5.83 -15.19
N LYS A 235 23.66 -5.55 -15.11
CA LYS A 235 24.27 -4.46 -15.90
C LYS A 235 23.92 -4.62 -17.39
N ASN A 236 23.54 -3.54 -18.05
CA ASN A 236 23.17 -3.47 -19.47
C ASN A 236 21.79 -4.08 -19.85
N ASN A 237 21.05 -4.70 -18.94
CA ASN A 237 19.72 -5.25 -19.25
C ASN A 237 18.59 -4.24 -19.04
N ALA A 238 18.84 -3.10 -18.40
CA ALA A 238 17.83 -2.05 -18.25
C ALA A 238 18.39 -0.65 -18.56
N ILE A 239 17.55 0.16 -19.18
CA ILE A 239 17.82 1.58 -19.46
C ILE A 239 16.71 2.40 -18.83
N PHE A 240 17.09 3.40 -18.04
CA PHE A 240 16.16 4.34 -17.40
C PHE A 240 16.10 5.65 -18.20
N LYS A 241 14.88 6.14 -18.42
CA LYS A 241 14.57 7.46 -18.96
C LYS A 241 13.73 8.22 -17.94
N PHE A 242 14.39 9.07 -17.19
CA PHE A 242 13.77 9.98 -16.22
C PHE A 242 13.37 11.30 -16.86
N ASN A 243 12.47 12.06 -16.20
CA ASN A 243 11.93 13.32 -16.69
C ASN A 243 11.32 13.16 -18.10
N GLU A 244 10.72 12.03 -18.38
CA GLU A 244 10.13 11.71 -19.68
C GLU A 244 8.74 11.06 -19.46
N LYS A 245 7.70 11.74 -19.93
CA LYS A 245 6.31 11.35 -19.69
C LYS A 245 5.74 10.61 -20.90
N VAL A 246 5.25 9.39 -20.71
CA VAL A 246 4.46 8.70 -21.73
C VAL A 246 3.12 9.42 -21.89
N ILE A 247 2.80 9.80 -23.12
CA ILE A 247 1.61 10.55 -23.49
C ILE A 247 0.67 9.74 -24.41
N LYS A 248 1.15 8.65 -25.02
CA LYS A 248 0.33 7.81 -25.91
C LYS A 248 0.88 6.38 -25.98
N LEU A 249 -0.01 5.40 -26.03
CA LEU A 249 0.28 4.01 -26.39
C LEU A 249 0.13 3.85 -27.91
N ILE A 250 1.08 3.19 -28.56
CA ILE A 250 1.04 2.89 -29.99
C ILE A 250 0.46 1.50 -30.14
N ILE A 251 -0.73 1.42 -30.73
CA ILE A 251 -1.49 0.17 -30.86
C ILE A 251 -1.91 0.00 -32.33
N GLU A 252 -1.67 -1.20 -32.87
CA GLU A 252 -2.05 -1.59 -34.19
C GLU A 252 -2.79 -2.95 -34.13
N ASN A 253 -3.97 -3.03 -34.73
CA ASN A 253 -4.79 -4.24 -34.74
C ASN A 253 -4.96 -4.87 -33.34
N ASN A 254 -5.26 -4.03 -32.35
CA ASN A 254 -5.40 -4.41 -30.93
C ASN A 254 -4.14 -5.05 -30.30
N VAL A 255 -2.94 -4.78 -30.84
CA VAL A 255 -1.65 -5.24 -30.33
C VAL A 255 -0.79 -4.02 -30.02
N ILE A 256 -0.19 -3.99 -28.83
CA ILE A 256 0.77 -2.93 -28.47
C ILE A 256 2.03 -2.99 -29.37
N LYS A 257 2.51 -1.84 -29.83
CA LYS A 257 3.72 -1.68 -30.65
C LYS A 257 4.75 -0.77 -30.03
N GLY A 258 4.42 -0.08 -28.95
CA GLY A 258 5.32 0.84 -28.28
C GLY A 258 4.60 1.96 -27.57
N VAL A 259 5.37 2.99 -27.25
CA VAL A 259 4.87 4.19 -26.56
C VAL A 259 5.46 5.46 -27.19
N GLN A 260 4.69 6.53 -27.12
CA GLN A 260 5.13 7.88 -27.42
C GLN A 260 5.23 8.66 -26.12
N THR A 261 6.33 9.35 -25.93
CA THR A 261 6.55 10.26 -24.81
C THR A 261 6.45 11.72 -25.29
N ASP A 262 6.58 12.66 -24.37
CA ASP A 262 6.71 14.08 -24.65
C ASP A 262 8.03 14.44 -25.37
N LYS A 263 8.99 13.48 -25.46
CA LYS A 263 10.30 13.70 -26.07
C LYS A 263 10.60 12.79 -27.25
N ASN A 264 10.18 11.51 -27.17
CA ASN A 264 10.61 10.48 -28.11
C ASN A 264 9.49 9.44 -28.39
N THR A 265 9.77 8.56 -29.34
CA THR A 265 8.95 7.37 -29.61
C THR A 265 9.80 6.12 -29.44
N TYR A 266 9.29 5.14 -28.69
CA TYR A 266 9.95 3.87 -28.44
C TYR A 266 9.08 2.71 -28.87
N TYR A 267 9.70 1.68 -29.45
CA TYR A 267 9.00 0.52 -29.99
C TYR A 267 9.34 -0.74 -29.19
N SER A 268 8.32 -1.51 -28.87
CA SER A 268 8.38 -2.84 -28.30
C SER A 268 7.06 -3.55 -28.52
N ASN A 269 7.12 -4.86 -28.70
CA ASN A 269 5.92 -5.70 -28.78
C ASN A 269 5.41 -6.16 -27.39
N LEU A 270 6.01 -5.68 -26.32
CA LEU A 270 5.59 -5.97 -24.92
C LEU A 270 5.72 -4.69 -24.10
N VAL A 271 4.64 -4.26 -23.50
CA VAL A 271 4.59 -3.06 -22.64
C VAL A 271 3.94 -3.41 -21.31
N ILE A 272 4.58 -2.97 -20.21
CA ILE A 272 4.03 -3.00 -18.87
C ILE A 272 3.66 -1.58 -18.47
N TYR A 273 2.41 -1.36 -18.13
CA TYR A 273 1.92 -0.08 -17.63
C TYR A 273 1.81 -0.12 -16.11
N SER A 274 2.62 0.70 -15.44
CA SER A 274 2.65 0.86 -13.98
C SER A 274 2.16 2.26 -13.55
N GLY A 275 1.39 2.94 -14.39
CA GLY A 275 0.72 4.19 -14.04
C GLY A 275 -0.53 3.98 -13.20
N PHE A 276 -1.36 5.01 -13.10
CA PHE A 276 -2.72 4.90 -12.55
C PHE A 276 -3.64 4.32 -13.62
N MET A 277 -4.35 3.23 -13.34
CA MET A 277 -5.24 2.58 -14.32
C MET A 277 -6.37 3.53 -14.76
N LYS A 278 -6.84 4.39 -13.88
CA LYS A 278 -7.79 5.46 -14.20
C LYS A 278 -7.33 6.40 -15.31
N ASN A 279 -6.02 6.52 -15.54
CA ASN A 279 -5.43 7.39 -16.56
C ASN A 279 -5.16 6.65 -17.88
N LEU A 280 -5.33 5.34 -17.93
CA LEU A 280 -5.08 4.54 -19.14
C LEU A 280 -5.93 5.00 -20.35
N PRO A 281 -7.22 5.37 -20.19
CA PRO A 281 -8.03 5.90 -21.29
C PRO A 281 -7.46 7.17 -21.96
N ASN A 282 -6.66 7.96 -21.24
CA ASN A 282 -6.02 9.15 -21.78
C ASN A 282 -4.84 8.83 -22.71
N LEU A 283 -4.32 7.60 -22.66
CA LEU A 283 -3.16 7.17 -23.44
C LEU A 283 -3.54 6.42 -24.72
N THR A 284 -4.81 6.00 -24.87
CA THR A 284 -5.29 5.27 -26.03
C THR A 284 -6.79 5.39 -26.20
N LYS A 285 -7.26 5.30 -27.45
CA LYS A 285 -8.68 5.19 -27.82
C LYS A 285 -9.10 3.76 -28.20
N ASN A 286 -8.21 2.78 -28.00
CA ASN A 286 -8.45 1.39 -28.36
C ASN A 286 -9.11 0.55 -27.26
N LEU A 287 -9.52 1.17 -26.15
CA LEU A 287 -10.29 0.51 -25.09
C LEU A 287 -11.77 0.49 -25.50
N ASP A 288 -12.46 -0.61 -25.19
CA ASP A 288 -13.90 -0.61 -25.29
C ASP A 288 -14.53 0.27 -24.20
N LYS A 289 -15.70 0.82 -24.49
CA LYS A 289 -16.37 1.81 -23.64
C LYS A 289 -16.67 1.26 -22.23
N LYS A 290 -17.05 -0.01 -22.12
CA LYS A 290 -17.36 -0.64 -20.84
C LYS A 290 -16.12 -0.74 -19.96
N TYR A 291 -14.99 -1.18 -20.54
CA TYR A 291 -13.72 -1.27 -19.82
C TYR A 291 -13.23 0.11 -19.39
N GLU A 292 -13.35 1.13 -20.24
CA GLU A 292 -13.03 2.51 -19.89
C GLU A 292 -13.86 3.02 -18.70
N GLU A 293 -15.19 2.78 -18.73
CA GLU A 293 -16.08 3.14 -17.62
C GLU A 293 -15.72 2.43 -16.32
N GLU A 294 -15.29 1.16 -16.37
CA GLU A 294 -14.80 0.42 -15.20
C GLU A 294 -13.52 1.05 -14.61
N LEU A 295 -12.57 1.45 -15.45
CA LEU A 295 -11.35 2.14 -14.99
C LEU A 295 -11.66 3.50 -14.37
N LEU A 296 -12.61 4.25 -14.91
CA LEU A 296 -13.00 5.56 -14.39
C LEU A 296 -13.71 5.48 -13.03
N LYS A 297 -14.30 4.33 -12.67
CA LYS A 297 -14.89 4.07 -11.34
C LYS A 297 -13.85 3.84 -10.24
N LEU A 298 -12.57 3.65 -10.58
CA LEU A 298 -11.52 3.49 -9.58
C LEU A 298 -11.40 4.75 -8.72
N HIS A 299 -11.56 4.59 -7.41
CA HIS A 299 -11.52 5.70 -6.47
C HIS A 299 -10.12 5.85 -5.87
N GLN A 300 -9.61 7.06 -5.90
CA GLN A 300 -8.37 7.43 -5.23
C GLN A 300 -8.68 8.11 -3.90
N THR A 301 -7.93 7.74 -2.87
CA THR A 301 -8.03 8.38 -1.55
C THR A 301 -6.78 9.19 -1.29
N LYS A 302 -6.94 10.43 -0.84
CA LYS A 302 -5.84 11.28 -0.41
C LYS A 302 -5.56 11.09 1.06
N SER A 303 -4.29 10.97 1.41
CA SER A 303 -3.80 10.96 2.79
C SER A 303 -3.02 12.24 3.06
N LEU A 304 -3.28 12.84 4.19
CA LEU A 304 -2.49 13.91 4.79
C LEU A 304 -1.54 13.27 5.80
N THR A 305 -0.26 13.53 5.68
CA THR A 305 0.74 13.16 6.68
C THR A 305 1.46 14.40 7.16
N ILE A 306 1.57 14.55 8.48
CA ILE A 306 2.43 15.55 9.12
C ILE A 306 3.60 14.79 9.73
N TRP A 307 4.81 15.09 9.27
CA TRP A 307 6.05 14.64 9.87
C TRP A 307 6.54 15.67 10.88
N PHE A 308 6.73 15.22 12.12
CA PHE A 308 7.41 16.00 13.13
C PHE A 308 8.80 15.44 13.40
N GLY A 309 9.82 16.29 13.18
CA GLY A 309 11.14 16.11 13.75
C GLY A 309 11.16 16.76 15.14
N LEU A 310 11.49 15.97 16.16
CA LEU A 310 11.46 16.41 17.55
C LEU A 310 12.87 16.60 18.08
N LYS A 311 13.09 17.68 18.87
CA LYS A 311 14.37 18.05 19.49
C LYS A 311 14.96 16.95 20.39
N LYS A 312 14.10 16.06 20.93
CA LYS A 312 14.45 14.94 21.79
C LYS A 312 13.48 13.79 21.63
N LYS A 313 13.86 12.61 22.11
CA LYS A 313 12.94 11.46 22.20
C LYS A 313 11.92 11.69 23.30
N LEU A 314 10.63 11.54 22.96
CA LEU A 314 9.52 11.65 23.91
C LEU A 314 9.15 10.26 24.45
N PRO A 315 8.95 10.10 25.77
CA PRO A 315 8.53 8.83 26.39
C PRO A 315 7.22 8.29 25.79
N GLU A 316 6.26 9.16 25.48
CA GLU A 316 4.97 8.83 24.89
C GLU A 316 5.06 8.22 23.49
N LEU A 317 6.21 8.40 22.83
CA LEU A 317 6.51 7.90 21.49
C LEU A 317 7.68 6.91 21.47
N SER A 318 8.03 6.30 22.62
CA SER A 318 9.16 5.38 22.74
C SER A 318 8.86 3.93 22.35
N TYR A 319 7.65 3.64 21.89
CA TYR A 319 7.24 2.30 21.45
C TYR A 319 7.81 1.94 20.07
N ILE A 320 7.94 0.63 19.83
CA ILE A 320 8.18 0.05 18.50
C ILE A 320 6.83 -0.43 17.96
N GLY A 321 6.37 0.20 16.90
CA GLY A 321 5.05 -0.12 16.34
C GLY A 321 4.36 1.10 15.76
N SER A 322 3.05 1.05 15.71
CA SER A 322 2.21 2.18 15.31
C SER A 322 1.03 2.36 16.24
N GLU A 323 0.47 3.55 16.27
CA GLU A 323 -0.71 3.85 17.07
C GLU A 323 -1.84 4.42 16.24
N ILE A 324 -3.07 4.20 16.72
CA ILE A 324 -4.29 4.83 16.24
C ILE A 324 -4.87 5.67 17.37
N TYR A 325 -5.27 6.88 17.05
CA TYR A 325 -6.12 7.73 17.89
C TYR A 325 -7.44 7.98 17.17
N PHE A 326 -8.53 7.42 17.70
CA PHE A 326 -9.80 7.36 16.97
C PHE A 326 -10.94 8.18 17.58
N ASN A 327 -10.89 8.48 18.87
CA ASN A 327 -11.99 9.15 19.58
C ASN A 327 -11.94 10.68 19.37
N THR A 328 -12.00 11.10 18.11
CA THR A 328 -11.86 12.50 17.67
C THR A 328 -12.40 12.69 16.25
N ASP A 329 -12.77 13.91 15.87
CA ASP A 329 -13.28 14.22 14.52
C ASP A 329 -12.22 14.01 13.42
N THR A 330 -10.95 14.10 13.78
CA THR A 330 -9.81 13.86 12.88
C THR A 330 -8.92 12.75 13.44
N PRO A 331 -9.33 11.48 13.31
CA PRO A 331 -8.52 10.35 13.76
C PRO A 331 -7.20 10.27 12.98
N TYR A 332 -6.14 9.83 13.65
CA TYR A 332 -4.84 9.62 13.02
C TYR A 332 -4.30 8.20 13.21
N TRP A 333 -3.43 7.81 12.31
CA TRP A 333 -2.48 6.72 12.46
C TRP A 333 -1.07 7.33 12.56
N ALA A 334 -0.28 6.90 13.54
CA ALA A 334 1.06 7.42 13.75
C ALA A 334 2.10 6.31 13.86
N ILE A 335 3.33 6.64 13.42
CA ILE A 335 4.48 5.76 13.49
C ILE A 335 5.75 6.57 13.81
N PRO A 336 6.45 6.28 14.91
CA PRO A 336 7.74 6.89 15.24
C PRO A 336 8.86 6.17 14.46
N LEU A 337 9.11 6.59 13.20
CA LEU A 337 10.02 5.90 12.29
C LEU A 337 11.44 5.76 12.81
N SER A 338 11.96 6.79 13.47
CA SER A 338 13.33 6.75 14.02
C SER A 338 13.51 5.75 15.18
N ASN A 339 12.43 5.15 15.69
CA ASN A 339 12.53 4.05 16.64
C ASN A 339 12.86 2.71 15.96
N PHE A 340 12.56 2.58 14.67
CA PHE A 340 12.94 1.41 13.85
C PHE A 340 14.34 1.56 13.27
N ASP A 341 14.68 2.77 12.83
CA ASP A 341 15.98 3.09 12.27
C ASP A 341 16.44 4.47 12.75
N THR A 342 17.44 4.48 13.62
CA THR A 342 17.96 5.72 14.21
C THR A 342 18.63 6.66 13.21
N HIS A 343 18.97 6.18 12.00
CA HIS A 343 19.54 7.01 10.93
C HIS A 343 18.50 7.92 10.26
N LEU A 344 17.19 7.71 10.52
CA LEU A 344 16.14 8.54 9.97
C LEU A 344 15.97 9.89 10.69
N ALA A 345 16.64 10.08 11.81
CA ALA A 345 16.67 11.34 12.56
C ALA A 345 18.10 11.70 13.00
N PRO A 346 18.43 12.96 13.21
CA PRO A 346 19.69 13.36 13.82
C PRO A 346 19.87 12.71 15.20
N LYS A 347 21.13 12.57 15.63
CA LYS A 347 21.46 11.93 16.91
C LYS A 347 20.67 12.53 18.08
N ASN A 348 20.08 11.67 18.91
CA ASN A 348 19.25 12.00 20.08
C ASN A 348 17.90 12.69 19.76
N LYS A 349 17.55 12.84 18.50
CA LYS A 349 16.27 13.38 18.05
C LYS A 349 15.30 12.27 17.66
N GLN A 350 14.07 12.63 17.34
CA GLN A 350 13.02 11.67 16.97
C GLN A 350 12.26 12.14 15.74
N LEU A 351 11.92 11.22 14.84
CA LEU A 351 11.05 11.45 13.70
C LEU A 351 9.77 10.62 13.87
N VAL A 352 8.62 11.29 13.79
CA VAL A 352 7.31 10.67 13.87
C VAL A 352 6.39 11.19 12.77
N GLY A 353 5.68 10.30 12.09
CA GLY A 353 4.68 10.64 11.10
C GLY A 353 3.25 10.39 11.62
N PHE A 354 2.38 11.38 11.44
CA PHE A 354 0.96 11.32 11.77
C PHE A 354 0.14 11.43 10.50
N SER A 355 -0.65 10.42 10.18
CA SER A 355 -1.45 10.38 8.97
C SER A 355 -2.94 10.33 9.23
N THR A 356 -3.71 11.02 8.40
CA THR A 356 -5.17 10.92 8.33
C THR A 356 -5.65 10.90 6.90
N ILE A 357 -6.87 10.42 6.67
CA ILE A 357 -7.50 10.41 5.35
C ILE A 357 -8.26 11.71 5.13
N ILE A 358 -8.00 12.36 3.98
CA ILE A 358 -8.76 13.52 3.55
C ILE A 358 -10.07 13.03 2.93
N LYS A 359 -11.17 13.19 3.65
CA LYS A 359 -12.51 12.80 3.17
C LYS A 359 -13.08 13.85 2.22
N ASN A 360 -13.18 15.09 2.67
CA ASN A 360 -13.64 16.29 1.94
C ASN A 360 -13.16 17.54 2.71
N GLY A 361 -13.17 18.70 2.08
CA GLY A 361 -12.93 19.99 2.73
C GLY A 361 -11.62 20.68 2.32
N ASN A 362 -11.37 21.83 2.94
CA ASN A 362 -10.17 22.62 2.73
C ASN A 362 -8.95 21.90 3.33
N GLN A 363 -7.87 21.81 2.56
CA GLN A 363 -6.64 21.16 2.99
C GLN A 363 -6.02 21.82 4.23
N GLU A 364 -6.02 23.14 4.28
CA GLU A 364 -5.47 23.90 5.41
C GLU A 364 -6.26 23.66 6.70
N GLU A 365 -7.59 23.62 6.62
CA GLU A 365 -8.45 23.25 7.75
C GLU A 365 -8.11 21.85 8.27
N LYS A 366 -7.92 20.87 7.38
CA LYS A 366 -7.58 19.50 7.77
C LYS A 366 -6.19 19.37 8.39
N ILE A 367 -5.21 20.15 7.92
CA ILE A 367 -3.88 20.25 8.54
C ILE A 367 -4.02 20.77 9.98
N ASN A 368 -4.76 21.86 10.17
CA ASN A 368 -4.97 22.47 11.48
C ASN A 368 -5.75 21.54 12.43
N ASP A 369 -6.77 20.84 11.94
CA ASP A 369 -7.53 19.87 12.73
C ASP A 369 -6.65 18.68 13.17
N LEU A 370 -5.82 18.16 12.27
CA LEU A 370 -4.90 17.10 12.59
C LEU A 370 -3.87 17.55 13.63
N LYS A 371 -3.29 18.75 13.49
CA LYS A 371 -2.35 19.32 14.47
C LYS A 371 -2.99 19.48 15.85
N LYS A 372 -4.22 20.05 15.90
CA LYS A 372 -4.98 20.16 17.17
C LYS A 372 -5.18 18.81 17.82
N THR A 373 -5.54 17.80 17.03
CA THR A 373 -5.74 16.43 17.51
C THR A 373 -4.45 15.82 18.07
N ILE A 374 -3.32 15.97 17.36
CA ILE A 374 -2.00 15.48 17.78
C ILE A 374 -1.59 16.13 19.10
N PHE A 375 -1.64 17.46 19.19
CA PHE A 375 -1.24 18.19 20.39
C PHE A 375 -2.16 17.94 21.59
N LYS A 376 -3.43 17.62 21.34
CA LYS A 376 -4.36 17.16 22.40
C LYS A 376 -4.00 15.75 22.88
N ALA A 377 -3.63 14.85 21.96
CA ALA A 377 -3.30 13.48 22.28
C ALA A 377 -1.93 13.33 22.96
N ILE A 378 -0.95 14.14 22.55
CA ILE A 378 0.44 14.14 23.03
C ILE A 378 0.90 15.60 23.16
N PRO A 379 0.60 16.28 24.29
CA PRO A 379 0.88 17.71 24.47
C PRO A 379 2.37 18.07 24.32
N ASP A 380 3.27 17.21 24.79
CA ASP A 380 4.72 17.43 24.79
C ASP A 380 5.32 17.58 23.38
N ILE A 381 4.63 17.14 22.34
CA ILE A 381 5.07 17.38 20.96
C ILE A 381 5.18 18.87 20.68
N LYS A 382 4.20 19.68 21.10
CA LYS A 382 4.09 21.10 20.74
C LYS A 382 5.37 21.88 21.02
N ASP A 383 5.99 21.66 22.18
CA ASP A 383 7.19 22.40 22.61
C ASP A 383 8.49 21.79 22.08
N ASN A 384 8.41 20.58 21.51
CA ASN A 384 9.56 19.84 21.04
C ASN A 384 9.69 19.76 19.51
N VAL A 385 8.75 20.32 18.73
CA VAL A 385 8.85 20.36 17.28
C VAL A 385 10.01 21.28 16.86
N GLU A 386 10.88 20.77 15.97
CA GLU A 386 11.87 21.57 15.25
C GLU A 386 11.73 21.43 13.72
N LEU A 387 11.13 20.34 13.24
CA LEU A 387 10.74 20.14 11.86
C LEU A 387 9.25 19.84 11.80
N GLU A 388 8.53 20.59 10.96
CA GLU A 388 7.18 20.26 10.51
C GLU A 388 7.20 20.12 8.99
N HIS A 389 6.86 18.93 8.50
CA HIS A 389 6.76 18.70 7.07
C HIS A 389 5.43 18.04 6.71
N ILE A 390 4.71 18.66 5.77
CA ILE A 390 3.36 18.28 5.38
C ILE A 390 3.41 17.60 4.02
N GLN A 391 2.79 16.43 3.93
CA GLN A 391 2.63 15.69 2.68
C GLN A 391 1.16 15.41 2.41
N ILE A 392 0.75 15.54 1.16
CA ILE A 392 -0.54 15.04 0.66
C ILE A 392 -0.22 14.03 -0.43
N THR A 393 -0.59 12.78 -0.21
CA THR A 393 -0.27 11.67 -1.08
C THR A 393 -1.51 10.86 -1.45
N ILE A 394 -1.38 10.01 -2.47
CA ILE A 394 -2.36 8.96 -2.81
C ILE A 394 -1.69 7.63 -2.46
N PRO A 395 -1.90 7.08 -1.25
CA PRO A 395 -1.17 5.91 -0.77
C PRO A 395 -1.42 4.66 -1.62
N GLU A 396 -2.64 4.51 -2.11
CA GLU A 396 -3.07 3.42 -2.98
C GLU A 396 -3.68 3.99 -4.25
N LYS A 397 -3.30 3.46 -5.41
CA LYS A 397 -3.82 3.94 -6.72
C LYS A 397 -5.32 3.74 -6.86
N ALA A 398 -5.88 2.74 -6.14
CA ALA A 398 -7.31 2.57 -5.99
C ALA A 398 -7.68 2.05 -4.60
N ALA A 399 -8.73 2.61 -4.03
CA ALA A 399 -9.34 2.17 -2.78
C ALA A 399 -10.19 0.91 -2.99
N VAL A 400 -10.09 -0.07 -2.10
CA VAL A 400 -10.93 -1.28 -2.14
C VAL A 400 -12.32 -0.95 -1.62
N SER A 401 -13.35 -1.17 -2.44
CA SER A 401 -14.74 -0.97 -2.04
C SER A 401 -15.66 -2.05 -2.61
N THR A 402 -16.86 -2.20 -2.03
CA THR A 402 -17.86 -3.22 -2.43
C THR A 402 -18.33 -3.09 -3.87
N ASN A 403 -18.28 -1.89 -4.44
CA ASN A 403 -18.87 -1.58 -5.75
C ASN A 403 -17.82 -1.39 -6.85
N VAL A 404 -16.55 -1.66 -6.59
CA VAL A 404 -15.47 -1.46 -7.54
C VAL A 404 -14.70 -2.75 -7.75
N ARG A 405 -14.53 -3.14 -9.02
CA ARG A 405 -13.62 -4.21 -9.42
C ARG A 405 -12.36 -3.61 -9.99
N PHE A 406 -11.23 -4.18 -9.63
CA PHE A 406 -9.97 -3.79 -10.22
C PHE A 406 -9.75 -4.52 -11.55
N PRO A 407 -9.14 -3.86 -12.54
CA PRO A 407 -8.80 -4.51 -13.79
C PRO A 407 -7.80 -5.64 -13.57
N SER A 408 -7.89 -6.66 -14.41
CA SER A 408 -6.89 -7.73 -14.45
C SER A 408 -5.51 -7.18 -14.84
N PRO A 409 -4.41 -7.75 -14.35
CA PRO A 409 -3.07 -7.49 -14.89
C PRO A 409 -2.95 -7.75 -16.41
N LYS A 410 -3.78 -8.62 -16.97
CA LYS A 410 -3.90 -8.81 -18.42
C LYS A 410 -4.94 -7.83 -18.98
N SER A 411 -4.49 -6.87 -19.78
CA SER A 411 -5.38 -5.90 -20.42
C SER A 411 -6.11 -6.50 -21.64
N PRO A 412 -7.19 -5.87 -22.14
CA PRO A 412 -7.83 -6.29 -23.40
C PRO A 412 -6.96 -6.05 -24.63
N ILE A 413 -5.90 -5.25 -24.52
CA ILE A 413 -4.93 -4.99 -25.61
C ILE A 413 -3.82 -6.05 -25.52
N LYS A 414 -3.62 -6.80 -26.60
CA LYS A 414 -2.61 -7.87 -26.63
C LYS A 414 -1.21 -7.34 -26.32
N ASN A 415 -0.49 -8.04 -25.45
CA ASN A 415 0.88 -7.73 -24.97
C ASN A 415 1.00 -6.42 -24.18
N LEU A 416 -0.10 -5.81 -23.75
CA LEU A 416 -0.12 -4.75 -22.75
C LEU A 416 -0.53 -5.34 -21.40
N TYR A 417 0.37 -5.30 -20.43
CA TYR A 417 0.12 -5.79 -19.06
C TYR A 417 0.11 -4.63 -18.08
N LEU A 418 -0.68 -4.78 -17.03
CA LEU A 418 -0.97 -3.74 -16.04
C LEU A 418 -0.46 -4.18 -14.67
N VAL A 419 0.29 -3.31 -13.99
CA VAL A 419 0.80 -3.59 -12.65
C VAL A 419 0.61 -2.39 -11.71
N GLY A 420 0.21 -2.65 -10.48
CA GLY A 420 0.01 -1.57 -9.50
C GLY A 420 -0.95 -1.96 -8.39
N THR A 421 -1.12 -1.06 -7.44
CA THR A 421 -2.07 -1.25 -6.32
C THR A 421 -3.53 -1.06 -6.75
N ASP A 422 -3.79 -0.86 -8.01
CA ASP A 422 -5.09 -0.75 -8.66
C ASP A 422 -5.39 -1.88 -9.65
N THR A 423 -4.58 -2.96 -9.64
CA THR A 423 -4.80 -4.18 -10.43
C THR A 423 -4.91 -5.44 -9.57
N ASP A 424 -4.74 -5.33 -8.28
CA ASP A 424 -4.91 -6.42 -7.32
C ASP A 424 -5.63 -5.88 -6.07
N MET A 425 -6.52 -6.67 -5.49
CA MET A 425 -7.28 -6.27 -4.31
C MET A 425 -6.73 -6.88 -3.00
N ARG A 426 -5.79 -7.82 -3.10
CA ARG A 426 -5.16 -8.49 -1.94
C ARG A 426 -4.24 -7.53 -1.22
N SER A 427 -4.16 -7.63 0.10
CA SER A 427 -3.26 -6.86 0.95
C SER A 427 -3.27 -5.34 0.68
N MET A 428 -2.15 -4.65 0.86
CA MET A 428 -1.99 -3.20 0.69
C MET A 428 -0.54 -2.83 0.36
N GLY A 429 -0.32 -1.60 -0.12
CA GLY A 429 1.00 -1.01 -0.37
C GLY A 429 1.88 -1.89 -1.27
N ILE A 430 3.13 -2.04 -0.88
CA ILE A 430 4.13 -2.81 -1.63
C ILE A 430 3.74 -4.29 -1.75
N THR A 431 3.11 -4.86 -0.73
CA THR A 431 2.64 -6.26 -0.77
C THR A 431 1.61 -6.45 -1.88
N ARG A 432 0.63 -5.53 -2.01
CA ARG A 432 -0.34 -5.53 -3.10
C ARG A 432 0.33 -5.32 -4.47
N ALA A 433 1.24 -4.37 -4.55
CA ALA A 433 2.03 -4.13 -5.75
C ALA A 433 2.78 -5.38 -6.20
N SER A 434 3.36 -6.13 -5.27
CA SER A 434 4.07 -7.38 -5.54
C SER A 434 3.14 -8.49 -6.05
N TYR A 435 1.91 -8.62 -5.50
CA TYR A 435 0.91 -9.54 -6.04
C TYR A 435 0.59 -9.23 -7.51
N SER A 436 0.38 -7.96 -7.84
CA SER A 436 0.08 -7.54 -9.22
C SER A 436 1.21 -7.89 -10.20
N VAL A 437 2.47 -7.79 -9.75
CA VAL A 437 3.65 -8.15 -10.57
C VAL A 437 3.69 -9.66 -10.80
N ILE A 438 3.52 -10.47 -9.77
CA ILE A 438 3.51 -11.94 -9.89
C ILE A 438 2.41 -12.40 -10.85
N GLU A 439 1.20 -11.85 -10.72
CA GLU A 439 0.10 -12.21 -11.63
C GLU A 439 0.38 -11.75 -13.07
N ALA A 440 0.95 -10.56 -13.27
CA ALA A 440 1.33 -10.11 -14.61
C ALA A 440 2.39 -11.02 -15.24
N LEU A 441 3.43 -11.40 -14.49
CA LEU A 441 4.46 -12.34 -14.96
C LEU A 441 3.85 -13.70 -15.31
N LYS A 442 2.92 -14.20 -14.51
CA LYS A 442 2.19 -15.43 -14.79
C LYS A 442 1.43 -15.35 -16.11
N PHE A 443 0.63 -14.30 -16.33
CA PHE A 443 -0.08 -14.10 -17.59
C PHE A 443 0.86 -13.96 -18.79
N MET A 444 1.99 -13.28 -18.63
CA MET A 444 2.99 -13.16 -19.71
C MET A 444 3.57 -14.52 -20.11
N LYS A 445 3.82 -15.42 -19.15
CA LYS A 445 4.27 -16.80 -19.40
C LYS A 445 3.16 -17.63 -20.08
N GLU A 446 1.93 -17.57 -19.62
CA GLU A 446 0.77 -18.24 -20.23
C GLU A 446 0.54 -17.78 -21.69
N ASP A 447 0.71 -16.49 -21.97
CA ASP A 447 0.56 -15.90 -23.30
C ASP A 447 1.80 -16.10 -24.18
N ARG A 448 2.87 -16.71 -23.67
CA ARG A 448 4.19 -16.86 -24.34
C ARG A 448 4.77 -15.52 -24.81
N ALA A 449 4.54 -14.48 -24.01
CA ALA A 449 5.08 -13.15 -24.26
C ALA A 449 6.51 -12.98 -23.72
N ILE A 450 6.89 -13.84 -22.77
CA ILE A 450 8.23 -13.94 -22.17
C ILE A 450 8.68 -15.40 -22.11
#